data_7407cb9e73bc62769da6435499169dbb
#
_entry.id   7407cb9e73bc62769da6435499169dbb
#
_cell.length_a   1.000
_cell.length_b   1.000
_cell.length_c   1.000
_cell.angle_alpha   90.00
_cell.angle_beta   90.00
_cell.angle_gamma   90.00
#
_symmetry.space_group_name_H-M   'P 1'
#
loop_
_entity.id
_entity.type
_entity.pdbx_description
1 polymer ?
#
loop_
_entity_poly.entity_id
_entity_poly.type
_entity_poly.pdbx_seq_one_letter_code
_entity_poly.pdbx_strand_id
1 'polypeptide(L)'
;NREFLFARYVASGENALAAYKKAYPMAKNENYIKKKSNFLLQKEEIRSMVKEEIQKILNEEGVTPEWIIGKYRDIVALSDSDSNKLRSLESLTKIAGLFDTEKKQEQLTVFQGFTPKQLEALQGGKETNMLAHAEKEEEE
;
A
#
# COMPACT_ATOMS: atom_id res chain seq x y z
N ASN A 1 -22.62 -10.31 -14.11
CA ASN A 1 -21.23 -10.46 -14.53
C ASN A 1 -20.47 -11.38 -13.56
N ARG A 2 -19.87 -12.44 -14.10
CA ARG A 2 -19.16 -13.44 -13.28
C ARG A 2 -17.86 -12.92 -12.68
N GLU A 3 -17.17 -12.01 -13.36
CA GLU A 3 -15.99 -11.34 -12.82
C GLU A 3 -16.34 -10.47 -11.61
N PHE A 4 -17.47 -9.82 -11.63
CA PHE A 4 -17.98 -9.09 -10.48
C PHE A 4 -18.29 -10.02 -9.29
N LEU A 5 -18.95 -11.16 -9.56
CA LEU A 5 -19.20 -12.17 -8.51
C LEU A 5 -17.90 -12.71 -7.92
N PHE A 6 -16.90 -12.97 -8.75
CA PHE A 6 -15.58 -13.38 -8.30
C PHE A 6 -14.95 -12.32 -7.37
N ALA A 7 -14.92 -11.06 -7.81
CA ALA A 7 -14.41 -9.96 -7.03
C ALA A 7 -15.14 -9.83 -5.67
N ARG A 8 -16.45 -9.99 -5.67
CA ARG A 8 -17.26 -9.93 -4.45
C ARG A 8 -16.96 -11.06 -3.47
N TYR A 9 -16.77 -12.29 -3.95
CA TYR A 9 -16.39 -13.41 -3.09
C TYR A 9 -14.98 -13.22 -2.52
N VAL A 10 -14.04 -12.71 -3.31
CA VAL A 10 -12.70 -12.37 -2.82
C VAL A 10 -12.78 -11.28 -1.75
N ALA A 11 -13.57 -10.23 -1.97
CA ALA A 11 -13.76 -9.14 -1.02
C ALA A 11 -14.37 -9.62 0.31
N SER A 12 -15.22 -10.65 0.28
CA SER A 12 -15.80 -11.25 1.48
C SER A 12 -14.85 -12.18 2.25
N GLY A 13 -13.61 -12.31 1.82
CA GLY A 13 -12.57 -13.08 2.50
C GLY A 13 -12.34 -14.49 1.97
N GLU A 14 -12.97 -14.86 0.87
CA GLU A 14 -12.72 -16.15 0.26
C GLU A 14 -11.39 -16.19 -0.50
N ASN A 15 -10.70 -17.31 -0.47
CA ASN A 15 -9.53 -17.46 -1.30
C ASN A 15 -9.89 -17.50 -2.79
N ALA A 16 -8.94 -17.16 -3.63
CA ALA A 16 -9.17 -17.02 -5.07
C ALA A 16 -9.75 -18.29 -5.73
N LEU A 17 -9.31 -19.45 -5.31
CA LEU A 17 -9.77 -20.73 -5.86
C LEU A 17 -11.26 -20.99 -5.52
N ALA A 18 -11.65 -20.78 -4.26
CA ALA A 18 -13.03 -20.92 -3.81
C ALA A 18 -13.94 -19.87 -4.46
N ALA A 19 -13.49 -18.64 -4.53
CA ALA A 19 -14.20 -17.55 -5.20
C ALA A 19 -14.44 -17.85 -6.67
N TYR A 20 -13.46 -18.40 -7.36
CA TYR A 20 -13.58 -18.78 -8.76
C TYR A 20 -14.58 -19.92 -8.95
N LYS A 21 -14.50 -20.98 -8.13
CA LYS A 21 -15.46 -22.11 -8.20
C LYS A 21 -16.91 -21.65 -8.01
N LYS A 22 -17.15 -20.71 -7.11
CA LYS A 22 -18.49 -20.13 -6.90
C LYS A 22 -18.96 -19.24 -8.05
N ALA A 23 -18.09 -18.42 -8.60
CA ALA A 23 -18.42 -17.54 -9.71
C ALA A 23 -18.56 -18.30 -11.04
N TYR A 24 -17.84 -19.40 -11.20
CA TYR A 24 -17.80 -20.23 -12.41
C TYR A 24 -18.09 -21.70 -12.09
N PRO A 25 -19.32 -22.05 -11.71
CA PRO A 25 -19.64 -23.41 -11.21
C PRO A 25 -19.46 -24.52 -12.26
N MET A 26 -19.39 -24.16 -13.53
CA MET A 26 -19.17 -25.13 -14.62
C MET A 26 -17.70 -25.52 -14.80
N ALA A 27 -16.78 -24.80 -14.18
CA ALA A 27 -15.36 -25.11 -14.24
C ALA A 27 -15.04 -26.28 -13.30
N LYS A 28 -14.52 -27.38 -13.85
CA LYS A 28 -14.26 -28.61 -13.08
C LYS A 28 -12.77 -28.92 -12.92
N ASN A 29 -11.92 -28.41 -13.80
CA ASN A 29 -10.49 -28.68 -13.76
C ASN A 29 -9.79 -27.77 -12.77
N GLU A 30 -9.23 -28.34 -11.69
CA GLU A 30 -8.58 -27.59 -10.63
C GLU A 30 -7.35 -26.78 -11.09
N ASN A 31 -6.54 -27.34 -11.97
CA ASN A 31 -5.38 -26.64 -12.53
C ASN A 31 -5.80 -25.42 -13.36
N TYR A 32 -6.84 -25.57 -14.14
CA TYR A 32 -7.44 -24.48 -14.90
C TYR A 32 -8.00 -23.41 -13.96
N ILE A 33 -8.75 -23.79 -12.95
CA ILE A 33 -9.32 -22.88 -11.93
C ILE A 33 -8.22 -22.10 -11.23
N LYS A 34 -7.15 -22.78 -10.81
CA LYS A 34 -6.01 -22.16 -10.14
C LYS A 34 -5.33 -21.11 -11.04
N LYS A 35 -5.06 -21.45 -12.28
CA LYS A 35 -4.46 -20.52 -13.25
C LYS A 35 -5.36 -19.32 -13.52
N LYS A 36 -6.64 -19.57 -13.76
CA LYS A 36 -7.61 -18.51 -14.08
C LYS A 36 -7.92 -17.60 -12.90
N SER A 37 -8.04 -18.14 -11.71
CA SER A 37 -8.24 -17.33 -10.51
C SER A 37 -7.05 -16.40 -10.23
N ASN A 38 -5.83 -16.90 -10.35
CA ASN A 38 -4.63 -16.08 -10.23
C ASN A 38 -4.54 -15.02 -11.33
N PHE A 39 -4.87 -15.39 -12.55
CA PHE A 39 -4.90 -14.45 -13.67
C PHE A 39 -5.91 -13.33 -13.44
N LEU A 40 -7.11 -13.64 -12.97
CA LEU A 40 -8.13 -12.64 -12.65
C LEU A 40 -7.65 -11.67 -11.54
N LEU A 41 -7.01 -12.18 -10.50
CA LEU A 41 -6.47 -11.34 -9.43
C LEU A 41 -5.37 -10.38 -9.89
N GLN A 42 -4.71 -10.65 -10.99
CA GLN A 42 -3.69 -9.75 -11.55
C GLN A 42 -4.28 -8.63 -12.41
N LYS A 43 -5.51 -8.79 -12.88
CA LYS A 43 -6.18 -7.73 -13.65
C LYS A 43 -6.46 -6.52 -12.76
N GLU A 44 -6.07 -5.35 -13.24
CA GLU A 44 -6.31 -4.06 -12.58
C GLU A 44 -7.81 -3.84 -12.30
N GLU A 45 -8.64 -4.14 -13.29
CA GLU A 45 -10.10 -4.02 -13.19
C GLU A 45 -10.68 -4.86 -12.05
N ILE A 46 -10.21 -6.09 -11.91
CA ILE A 46 -10.64 -6.99 -10.83
C ILE A 46 -10.16 -6.48 -9.46
N ARG A 47 -8.94 -6.00 -9.38
CA ARG A 47 -8.41 -5.39 -8.15
C ARG A 47 -9.21 -4.18 -7.70
N SER A 48 -9.58 -3.33 -8.65
CA SER A 48 -10.44 -2.17 -8.38
C SER A 48 -11.81 -2.61 -7.87
N MET A 49 -12.43 -3.60 -8.51
CA MET A 49 -13.73 -4.14 -8.06
C MET A 49 -13.63 -4.73 -6.65
N VAL A 50 -12.59 -5.50 -6.36
CA VAL A 50 -12.36 -6.07 -5.02
C VAL A 50 -12.22 -4.96 -4.00
N LYS A 51 -11.43 -3.94 -4.30
CA LYS A 51 -11.23 -2.79 -3.41
C LYS A 51 -12.53 -2.04 -3.12
N GLU A 52 -13.33 -1.81 -4.15
CA GLU A 52 -14.65 -1.16 -4.02
C GLU A 52 -15.62 -1.98 -3.17
N GLU A 53 -15.66 -3.30 -3.37
CA GLU A 53 -16.52 -4.18 -2.57
C GLU A 53 -16.04 -4.28 -1.12
N ILE A 54 -14.74 -4.33 -0.86
CA ILE A 54 -14.19 -4.26 0.50
C ILE A 54 -14.61 -2.93 1.15
N GLN A 55 -14.51 -1.83 0.44
CA GLN A 55 -14.88 -0.51 0.97
C GLN A 55 -16.38 -0.47 1.35
N LYS A 56 -17.24 -1.05 0.53
CA LYS A 56 -18.67 -1.16 0.85
C LYS A 56 -18.91 -1.99 2.11
N ILE A 57 -18.29 -3.17 2.19
CA ILE A 57 -18.42 -4.06 3.36
C ILE A 57 -17.96 -3.33 4.63
N LEU A 58 -16.80 -2.68 4.58
CA LEU A 58 -16.28 -1.93 5.72
C LEU A 58 -17.23 -0.79 6.15
N ASN A 59 -17.79 -0.07 5.19
CA ASN A 59 -18.73 1.00 5.48
C ASN A 59 -20.04 0.46 6.08
N GLU A 60 -20.55 -0.66 5.57
CA GLU A 60 -21.74 -1.34 6.11
C GLU A 60 -21.52 -1.83 7.55
N GLU A 61 -20.32 -2.30 7.85
CA GLU A 61 -19.90 -2.72 9.19
C GLU A 61 -19.52 -1.54 10.11
N GLY A 62 -19.60 -0.31 9.62
CA GLY A 62 -19.24 0.89 10.37
C GLY A 62 -17.73 1.09 10.55
N VAL A 63 -16.93 0.37 9.81
CA VAL A 63 -15.47 0.51 9.82
C VAL A 63 -15.07 1.59 8.81
N THR A 64 -15.14 2.82 9.24
CA THR A 64 -14.76 3.98 8.43
C THR A 64 -13.27 4.32 8.63
N PRO A 65 -12.66 5.10 7.73
CA PRO A 65 -11.30 5.62 7.96
C PRO A 65 -11.18 6.36 9.29
N GLU A 66 -12.16 7.12 9.66
CA GLU A 66 -12.21 7.86 10.94
C GLU A 66 -12.23 6.91 12.14
N TRP A 67 -12.99 5.83 12.04
CA TRP A 67 -13.03 4.79 13.07
C TRP A 67 -11.67 4.11 13.23
N ILE A 68 -11.01 3.76 12.14
CA ILE A 68 -9.67 3.14 12.15
C ILE A 68 -8.64 4.08 12.77
N ILE A 69 -8.63 5.34 12.35
CA ILE A 69 -7.73 6.37 12.91
C ILE A 69 -8.00 6.54 14.41
N GLY A 70 -9.26 6.58 14.82
CA GLY A 70 -9.65 6.66 16.23
C GLY A 70 -9.11 5.47 17.04
N LYS A 71 -9.20 4.25 16.53
CA LYS A 71 -8.66 3.06 17.19
C LYS A 71 -7.14 3.08 17.34
N TYR A 72 -6.42 3.50 16.32
CA TYR A 72 -4.96 3.66 16.42
C TYR A 72 -4.58 4.75 17.43
N ARG A 73 -5.30 5.87 17.44
CA ARG A 73 -5.09 6.94 18.43
C ARG A 73 -5.33 6.45 19.86
N ASP A 74 -6.36 5.65 20.08
CA ASP A 74 -6.64 5.04 21.38
C ASP A 74 -5.51 4.11 21.82
N ILE A 75 -4.96 3.31 20.93
CA ILE A 75 -3.81 2.44 21.23
C ILE A 75 -2.58 3.26 21.62
N VAL A 76 -2.31 4.34 20.90
CA VAL A 76 -1.18 5.24 21.21
C VAL A 76 -1.36 5.88 22.60
N ALA A 77 -2.58 6.29 22.95
CA ALA A 77 -2.87 6.97 24.20
C ALA A 77 -2.97 6.02 25.40
N LEU A 78 -3.54 4.84 25.22
CA LEU A 78 -3.98 3.96 26.32
C LEU A 78 -3.16 2.67 26.45
N SER A 79 -2.37 2.30 25.48
CA SER A 79 -1.58 1.07 25.53
C SER A 79 -0.42 1.19 26.51
N ASP A 80 -0.18 0.16 27.31
CA ASP A 80 1.00 0.04 28.16
C ASP A 80 2.23 -0.46 27.41
N SER A 81 2.04 -0.95 26.19
CA SER A 81 3.11 -1.49 25.35
C SER A 81 3.68 -0.45 24.41
N ASP A 82 4.94 -0.09 24.58
CA ASP A 82 5.65 0.83 23.69
C ASP A 82 5.74 0.30 22.25
N SER A 83 5.87 -1.01 22.09
CA SER A 83 5.85 -1.67 20.78
C SER A 83 4.52 -1.46 20.07
N ASN A 84 3.39 -1.60 20.76
CA ASN A 84 2.07 -1.35 20.19
C ASN A 84 1.86 0.13 19.85
N LYS A 85 2.34 1.04 20.68
CA LYS A 85 2.32 2.48 20.40
C LYS A 85 3.09 2.81 19.13
N LEU A 86 4.31 2.29 18.97
CA LEU A 86 5.13 2.48 17.79
C LEU A 86 4.46 1.94 16.53
N ARG A 87 3.94 0.72 16.57
CA ARG A 87 3.23 0.11 15.44
C ARG A 87 1.99 0.92 15.04
N SER A 88 1.26 1.43 16.01
CA SER A 88 0.08 2.27 15.76
C SER A 88 0.46 3.60 15.14
N LEU A 89 1.54 4.24 15.60
CA LEU A 89 2.09 5.46 15.00
C LEU A 89 2.57 5.21 13.57
N GLU A 90 3.26 4.10 13.32
CA GLU A 90 3.66 3.71 11.96
C GLU A 90 2.45 3.51 11.05
N SER A 91 1.40 2.86 11.54
CA SER A 91 0.17 2.67 10.78
C SER A 91 -0.54 3.98 10.48
N LEU A 92 -0.62 4.89 11.44
CA LEU A 92 -1.18 6.23 11.23
C LEU A 92 -0.39 7.04 10.22
N THR A 93 0.93 6.98 10.27
CA THR A 93 1.80 7.66 9.30
C THR A 93 1.67 7.11 7.89
N LYS A 94 1.50 5.79 7.74
CA LYS A 94 1.20 5.16 6.44
C LYS A 94 -0.17 5.58 5.91
N ILE A 95 -1.19 5.61 6.75
CA ILE A 95 -2.54 6.09 6.38
C ILE A 95 -2.48 7.54 5.93
N ALA A 96 -1.69 8.37 6.60
CA ALA A 96 -1.48 9.76 6.24
C ALA A 96 -0.61 9.96 4.98
N GLY A 97 -0.05 8.88 4.41
CA GLY A 97 0.79 8.93 3.23
C GLY A 97 2.22 9.44 3.46
N LEU A 98 2.66 9.53 4.71
CA LEU A 98 3.99 10.06 5.05
C LEU A 98 5.14 9.09 4.73
N PHE A 99 4.84 7.80 4.56
CA PHE A 99 5.79 6.76 4.19
C PHE A 99 5.63 6.25 2.76
N ASP A 100 4.85 6.91 1.93
CA ASP A 100 4.81 6.65 0.51
C ASP A 100 6.14 7.14 -0.09
N THR A 101 6.99 6.19 -0.47
CA THR A 101 8.38 6.47 -0.86
C THR A 101 8.51 7.44 -2.03
N GLU A 102 7.64 7.36 -3.02
CA GLU A 102 7.66 8.26 -4.17
C GLU A 102 7.19 9.67 -3.78
N LYS A 103 6.05 9.78 -3.12
CA LYS A 103 5.52 11.05 -2.62
C LYS A 103 6.42 11.66 -1.55
N LYS A 104 7.03 10.84 -0.73
CA LYS A 104 7.97 11.28 0.29
C LYS A 104 9.21 11.94 -0.30
N GLN A 105 9.76 11.37 -1.37
CA GLN A 105 10.90 11.98 -2.06
C GLN A 105 10.54 13.32 -2.66
N GLU A 106 9.40 13.44 -3.32
CA GLU A 106 8.92 14.72 -3.84
C GLU A 106 8.69 15.75 -2.74
N GLN A 107 8.04 15.37 -1.65
CA GLN A 107 7.80 16.25 -0.52
C GLN A 107 9.07 16.69 0.18
N LEU A 108 10.00 15.80 0.39
CA LEU A 108 11.31 16.14 0.97
C LEU A 108 12.09 17.07 0.06
N THR A 109 12.02 16.86 -1.24
CA THR A 109 12.67 17.71 -2.23
C THR A 109 12.10 19.12 -2.21
N VAL A 110 10.80 19.26 -2.14
CA VAL A 110 10.11 20.56 -2.03
C VAL A 110 10.37 21.22 -0.68
N PHE A 111 10.32 20.44 0.40
CA PHE A 111 10.48 20.93 1.77
C PHE A 111 11.88 21.46 2.08
N GLN A 112 12.88 20.87 1.49
CA GLN A 112 14.28 21.23 1.74
C GLN A 112 14.86 22.20 0.70
N GLY A 113 14.06 22.58 -0.31
CA GLY A 113 14.51 23.44 -1.38
C GLY A 113 15.56 22.81 -2.30
N PHE A 114 15.77 21.50 -2.16
CA PHE A 114 16.68 20.75 -3.03
C PHE A 114 15.98 20.26 -4.29
N THR A 115 16.66 20.33 -5.41
CA THR A 115 16.25 19.63 -6.60
C THR A 115 16.41 18.12 -6.40
N PRO A 116 15.65 17.27 -7.13
CA PRO A 116 15.84 15.81 -7.06
C PRO A 116 17.30 15.39 -7.27
N LYS A 117 17.99 16.10 -8.14
CA LYS A 117 19.39 15.86 -8.47
C LYS A 117 20.34 16.21 -7.31
N GLN A 118 20.06 17.29 -6.60
CA GLN A 118 20.81 17.68 -5.40
C GLN A 118 20.55 16.72 -4.23
N LEU A 119 19.31 16.29 -4.04
CA LEU A 119 18.97 15.32 -3.01
C LEU A 119 19.62 13.96 -3.27
N GLU A 120 19.64 13.54 -4.52
CA GLU A 120 20.30 12.32 -4.95
C GLU A 120 21.83 12.38 -4.75
N ALA A 121 22.43 13.53 -4.97
CA ALA A 121 23.84 13.79 -4.70
C ALA A 121 24.18 13.77 -3.20
N LEU A 122 23.23 14.13 -2.32
CA LEU A 122 23.40 14.14 -0.89
C LEU A 122 23.15 12.78 -0.21
N GLN A 123 22.40 11.89 -0.86
CA GLN A 123 21.97 10.61 -0.30
C GLN A 123 22.62 9.41 -0.99
N GLY A 124 23.72 8.97 -0.54
CA GLY A 124 24.38 7.75 -0.99
C GLY A 124 25.71 8.00 -1.68
N GLY A 125 26.14 7.09 -2.56
CA GLY A 125 27.43 7.20 -3.24
C GLY A 125 27.61 8.46 -4.09
N LYS A 126 26.53 9.12 -4.40
CA LYS A 126 26.49 10.38 -5.15
C LYS A 126 26.70 11.62 -4.30
N GLU A 127 26.48 11.54 -3.03
CA GLU A 127 26.88 12.53 -2.05
C GLU A 127 28.39 12.79 -2.13
N THR A 128 29.14 11.71 -2.25
CA THR A 128 30.59 11.78 -2.48
C THR A 128 30.94 12.44 -3.81
N ASN A 129 30.13 12.33 -4.82
CA ASN A 129 30.38 12.99 -6.11
C ASN A 129 30.29 14.52 -6.03
N MET A 130 29.33 15.03 -5.28
CA MET A 130 29.17 16.48 -5.14
C MET A 130 30.29 17.07 -4.31
N LEU A 131 30.67 16.43 -3.24
CA LEU A 131 31.82 16.81 -2.40
C LEU A 131 33.14 16.62 -3.14
N ALA A 132 33.30 15.54 -3.88
CA ALA A 132 34.48 15.28 -4.68
C ALA A 132 34.65 16.31 -5.82
N HIS A 133 33.57 16.83 -6.40
CA HIS A 133 33.64 17.92 -7.35
C HIS A 133 34.08 19.23 -6.72
N ALA A 134 33.54 19.55 -5.56
CA ALA A 134 33.94 20.73 -4.82
C ALA A 134 35.42 20.68 -4.43
N GLU A 135 35.89 19.53 -3.92
CA GLU A 135 37.29 19.29 -3.59
C GLU A 135 38.23 19.42 -4.79
N LYS A 136 37.81 18.92 -5.94
CA LYS A 136 38.60 19.05 -7.19
C LYS A 136 38.70 20.47 -7.70
N GLU A 137 37.65 21.23 -7.54
CA GLU A 137 37.64 22.64 -7.92
C GLU A 137 38.52 23.48 -6.99
N GLU A 138 38.66 23.07 -5.73
CA GLU A 138 39.53 23.73 -4.77
C GLU A 138 41.03 23.37 -4.95
N GLU A 139 41.30 22.17 -5.49
CA GLU A 139 42.67 21.72 -5.78
C GLU A 139 43.23 22.27 -7.11
N GLU A 140 42.42 22.73 -7.99
CA GLU A 140 42.80 23.37 -9.24
C GLU A 140 42.97 24.89 -9.06
#